data_1744a9392598c53a5fed1a1ba2aca03f
#
_entry.id   1744a9392598c53a5fed1a1ba2aca03f
#
_cell.length_a   1.000
_cell.length_b   1.000
_cell.length_c   1.000
_cell.angle_alpha   90.00
_cell.angle_beta   90.00
_cell.angle_gamma   90.00
#
_symmetry.space_group_name_H-M   'P 1'
#
loop_
_entity.id
_entity.type
_entity.pdbx_description
1 polymer ?
#
loop_
_entity_poly.entity_id
_entity_poly.type
_entity_poly.pdbx_seq_one_letter_code
_entity_poly.pdbx_strand_id
1 'polypeptide(L)'
;MATINVREGRQVIDYLARDFSSFRQALLDLVPAKLPEWTDQSEANFGVVLIELFAYMADILSYYQDRIANEMFLSTAQERRNVIEHLRLIGYEMAAAAPAAARLSVIVANDRKQTIEIRKGDQFATPSSKERRSVTFEYTGDKPLVIDLAALTINSATKADGSPRLGFKEAASVIPVREGKSIVNEVIGVSDGTPNQRFRLGQPRVLRDSVEVDVETSPPTPPWRLRKSLIFSGRAFTPEQLAALEQQERIGSSLAFSRSPDQDFATETDENDVTTVVFGDGQYGLIPPVGSRIFAGYRTGGGSIGNVGAGQIREVARSPQLQILGGSVTNRVPASGGAERESIDQAVRFAPTVFSSMQRAVTAEDYVVQARLFPGVSKARAEATNWNFVKLFVAPSGAGDLPTDLLKRDLLAYFEDKRMLTTFLDIENPDYIEIEIRAEIGAKPFFRNSEVQEAADAAVRALFEFDKVDFADILYLSKIYEARESEPGIDHVFVSRFRRAGSMQDVPADGRIVLGENQIPVLRGADLVLAVTGGVVATS
;
A
#
# COMPACT_ATOMS: atom_id res chain seq x y z
N MET A 1 21.87 -9.62 31.61
CA MET A 1 20.56 -9.03 31.31
C MET A 1 20.49 -8.82 29.82
N ALA A 2 19.41 -9.23 29.18
CA ALA A 2 19.25 -8.97 27.74
C ALA A 2 19.24 -7.46 27.47
N THR A 3 20.04 -7.01 26.50
CA THR A 3 20.13 -5.61 26.12
C THR A 3 19.20 -5.35 24.94
N ILE A 4 18.32 -4.35 25.04
CA ILE A 4 17.42 -3.98 23.97
C ILE A 4 18.06 -2.87 23.16
N ASN A 5 18.36 -3.12 21.91
CA ASN A 5 18.88 -2.13 20.97
C ASN A 5 17.79 -1.82 19.93
N VAL A 6 17.80 -0.62 19.37
CA VAL A 6 16.93 -0.24 18.26
C VAL A 6 17.77 -0.18 16.99
N ARG A 7 17.48 -1.04 16.02
CA ARG A 7 18.11 -1.03 14.70
C ARG A 7 17.03 -0.82 13.64
N GLU A 8 17.22 0.16 12.77
CA GLU A 8 16.25 0.50 11.71
C GLU A 8 14.80 0.70 12.22
N GLY A 9 14.66 1.29 13.43
CA GLY A 9 13.36 1.54 14.06
C GLY A 9 12.72 0.35 14.78
N ARG A 10 13.38 -0.83 14.78
CA ARG A 10 12.88 -2.04 15.46
C ARG A 10 13.73 -2.38 16.67
N GLN A 11 13.06 -2.99 17.66
CA GLN A 11 13.75 -3.52 18.83
C GLN A 11 14.48 -4.81 18.44
N VAL A 12 15.78 -4.83 18.64
CA VAL A 12 16.64 -6.01 18.53
C VAL A 12 17.07 -6.38 19.94
N ILE A 13 16.81 -7.60 20.33
CA ILE A 13 17.14 -8.10 21.67
C ILE A 13 18.45 -8.87 21.57
N ASP A 14 19.42 -8.46 22.36
CA ASP A 14 20.65 -9.23 22.61
C ASP A 14 20.36 -10.22 23.74
N TYR A 15 20.12 -11.47 23.40
CA TYR A 15 19.75 -12.53 24.35
C TYR A 15 20.94 -13.06 25.13
N LEU A 16 22.12 -13.03 24.55
CA LEU A 16 23.31 -13.62 25.17
C LEU A 16 24.13 -12.59 25.93
N ALA A 17 24.06 -11.31 25.54
CA ALA A 17 24.82 -10.20 26.10
C ALA A 17 26.34 -10.53 26.20
N ARG A 18 26.88 -11.24 25.20
CA ARG A 18 28.28 -11.65 25.12
C ARG A 18 28.86 -11.22 23.79
N ASP A 19 29.98 -10.57 23.86
CA ASP A 19 30.77 -10.07 22.74
C ASP A 19 32.20 -10.62 22.77
N PHE A 20 33.00 -10.26 21.78
CA PHE A 20 34.41 -10.63 21.70
C PHE A 20 35.15 -10.39 23.01
N SER A 21 34.94 -9.23 23.64
CA SER A 21 35.64 -8.84 24.88
C SER A 21 35.29 -9.76 26.04
N SER A 22 34.02 -10.08 26.20
CA SER A 22 33.53 -10.96 27.26
C SER A 22 33.96 -12.40 27.07
N PHE A 23 33.97 -12.90 25.84
CA PHE A 23 34.51 -14.24 25.51
C PHE A 23 36.01 -14.30 25.73
N ARG A 24 36.76 -13.28 25.27
CA ARG A 24 38.22 -13.20 25.49
C ARG A 24 38.55 -13.22 26.97
N GLN A 25 37.86 -12.39 27.76
CA GLN A 25 38.11 -12.35 29.20
C GLN A 25 37.79 -13.68 29.89
N ALA A 26 36.63 -14.28 29.57
CA ALA A 26 36.24 -15.57 30.13
C ALA A 26 37.25 -16.68 29.80
N LEU A 27 37.84 -16.69 28.59
CA LEU A 27 38.85 -17.63 28.18
C LEU A 27 40.19 -17.38 28.91
N LEU A 28 40.61 -16.11 29.05
CA LEU A 28 41.81 -15.74 29.83
C LEU A 28 41.67 -16.11 31.29
N ASP A 29 40.53 -15.91 31.92
CA ASP A 29 40.26 -16.26 33.32
C ASP A 29 40.32 -17.77 33.57
N LEU A 30 40.09 -18.59 32.52
CA LEU A 30 40.19 -20.05 32.60
C LEU A 30 41.63 -20.57 32.57
N VAL A 31 42.54 -19.79 31.97
CA VAL A 31 43.97 -20.20 31.78
C VAL A 31 44.66 -20.55 33.08
N PRO A 32 44.64 -19.77 34.17
CA PRO A 32 45.33 -20.10 35.43
C PRO A 32 44.84 -21.43 36.04
N ALA A 33 43.54 -21.76 35.85
CA ALA A 33 42.97 -22.99 36.38
C ALA A 33 43.34 -24.25 35.58
N LYS A 34 43.68 -24.10 34.28
CA LYS A 34 43.98 -25.22 33.36
C LYS A 34 45.46 -25.34 33.07
N LEU A 35 46.17 -24.23 33.03
CA LEU A 35 47.59 -24.11 32.67
C LEU A 35 48.31 -23.17 33.64
N PRO A 36 48.52 -23.56 34.91
CA PRO A 36 49.09 -22.65 35.93
C PRO A 36 50.52 -22.22 35.61
N GLU A 37 51.25 -22.93 34.76
CA GLU A 37 52.59 -22.59 34.33
C GLU A 37 52.64 -21.50 33.27
N TRP A 38 51.50 -21.18 32.60
CA TRP A 38 51.43 -20.12 31.61
C TRP A 38 51.09 -18.78 32.24
N THR A 39 52.15 -18.00 32.51
CA THR A 39 52.02 -16.71 33.20
C THR A 39 52.10 -15.51 32.27
N ASP A 40 52.62 -15.66 31.04
CA ASP A 40 52.71 -14.58 30.05
C ASP A 40 51.41 -14.45 29.25
N GLN A 41 50.62 -13.42 29.58
CA GLN A 41 49.36 -13.05 28.91
C GLN A 41 49.51 -11.81 28.02
N SER A 42 50.73 -11.52 27.55
CA SER A 42 50.97 -10.41 26.62
C SER A 42 50.28 -10.68 25.26
N GLU A 43 49.86 -9.63 24.59
CA GLU A 43 49.20 -9.70 23.27
C GLU A 43 50.09 -10.37 22.18
N ALA A 44 51.40 -10.34 22.36
CA ALA A 44 52.38 -10.97 21.47
C ALA A 44 52.48 -12.49 21.68
N ASN A 45 51.94 -13.03 22.76
CA ASN A 45 52.02 -14.46 23.09
C ASN A 45 51.09 -15.27 22.16
N PHE A 46 51.64 -16.32 21.53
CA PHE A 46 50.89 -17.17 20.60
C PHE A 46 49.63 -17.79 21.21
N GLY A 47 49.66 -18.13 22.51
CA GLY A 47 48.51 -18.64 23.24
C GLY A 47 47.38 -17.59 23.36
N VAL A 48 47.73 -16.33 23.57
CA VAL A 48 46.76 -15.23 23.59
C VAL A 48 46.12 -15.00 22.22
N VAL A 49 46.91 -15.07 21.14
CA VAL A 49 46.41 -15.00 19.76
C VAL A 49 45.38 -16.11 19.47
N LEU A 50 45.65 -17.35 19.95
CA LEU A 50 44.68 -18.45 19.80
C LEU A 50 43.37 -18.18 20.59
N ILE A 51 43.48 -17.67 21.82
CA ILE A 51 42.31 -17.28 22.64
C ILE A 51 41.49 -16.21 21.93
N GLU A 52 42.12 -15.21 21.32
CA GLU A 52 41.44 -14.15 20.56
C GLU A 52 40.75 -14.71 19.31
N LEU A 53 41.37 -15.66 18.58
CA LEU A 53 40.72 -16.34 17.46
C LEU A 53 39.48 -17.12 17.91
N PHE A 54 39.55 -17.85 19.04
CA PHE A 54 38.36 -18.53 19.59
C PHE A 54 37.30 -17.56 20.10
N ALA A 55 37.70 -16.46 20.74
CA ALA A 55 36.77 -15.41 21.17
C ALA A 55 36.05 -14.77 19.98
N TYR A 56 36.76 -14.51 18.88
CA TYR A 56 36.20 -14.01 17.63
C TYR A 56 35.20 -14.99 17.01
N MET A 57 35.55 -16.28 16.96
CA MET A 57 34.61 -17.31 16.49
C MET A 57 33.36 -17.39 17.38
N ALA A 58 33.52 -17.29 18.70
CA ALA A 58 32.43 -17.34 19.65
C ALA A 58 31.50 -16.09 19.49
N ASP A 59 32.07 -14.92 19.23
CA ASP A 59 31.35 -13.69 18.94
C ASP A 59 30.47 -13.83 17.68
N ILE A 60 31.06 -14.35 16.59
CA ILE A 60 30.31 -14.63 15.35
C ILE A 60 29.17 -15.62 15.60
N LEU A 61 29.40 -16.70 16.35
CA LEU A 61 28.38 -17.69 16.66
C LEU A 61 27.27 -17.09 17.52
N SER A 62 27.62 -16.28 18.53
CA SER A 62 26.69 -15.55 19.39
C SER A 62 25.82 -14.62 18.56
N TYR A 63 26.41 -13.84 17.63
CA TYR A 63 25.67 -12.98 16.71
C TYR A 63 24.65 -13.76 15.88
N TYR A 64 25.03 -14.91 15.30
CA TYR A 64 24.08 -15.73 14.55
C TYR A 64 22.97 -16.32 15.41
N GLN A 65 23.28 -16.73 16.65
CA GLN A 65 22.27 -17.22 17.60
C GLN A 65 21.25 -16.12 17.95
N ASP A 66 21.72 -14.93 18.26
CA ASP A 66 20.84 -13.78 18.55
C ASP A 66 20.00 -13.40 17.33
N ARG A 67 20.59 -13.44 16.13
CA ARG A 67 19.83 -13.18 14.90
C ARG A 67 18.74 -14.22 14.69
N ILE A 68 19.04 -15.51 14.86
CA ILE A 68 18.03 -16.58 14.74
C ILE A 68 16.94 -16.39 15.80
N ALA A 69 17.30 -16.08 17.06
CA ALA A 69 16.33 -15.88 18.14
C ALA A 69 15.41 -14.68 17.84
N ASN A 70 15.94 -13.58 17.30
CA ASN A 70 15.13 -12.43 16.90
C ASN A 70 14.17 -12.76 15.75
N GLU A 71 14.62 -13.58 14.78
CA GLU A 71 13.78 -14.00 13.65
C GLU A 71 12.65 -14.98 14.06
N MET A 72 12.72 -15.59 15.25
CA MET A 72 11.67 -16.52 15.73
C MET A 72 10.37 -15.82 16.18
N PHE A 73 10.40 -14.54 16.45
CA PHE A 73 9.23 -13.79 16.94
C PHE A 73 8.81 -12.71 15.96
N LEU A 74 7.52 -12.61 15.68
CA LEU A 74 6.95 -11.63 14.76
C LEU A 74 7.32 -10.18 15.14
N SER A 75 7.40 -9.87 16.44
CA SER A 75 7.73 -8.53 16.95
C SER A 75 9.17 -8.11 16.72
N THR A 76 10.09 -9.05 16.61
CA THR A 76 11.54 -8.80 16.47
C THR A 76 12.12 -9.23 15.13
N ALA A 77 11.37 -10.01 14.33
CA ALA A 77 11.79 -10.46 13.01
C ALA A 77 12.03 -9.28 12.05
N GLN A 78 13.17 -9.27 11.39
CA GLN A 78 13.60 -8.22 10.47
C GLN A 78 13.52 -8.63 9.01
N GLU A 79 13.75 -9.91 8.73
CA GLU A 79 13.71 -10.44 7.37
C GLU A 79 12.26 -10.57 6.89
N ARG A 80 11.92 -9.84 5.80
CA ARG A 80 10.55 -9.84 5.25
C ARG A 80 10.02 -11.25 4.99
N ARG A 81 10.87 -12.16 4.53
CA ARG A 81 10.50 -13.56 4.28
C ARG A 81 10.00 -14.25 5.55
N ASN A 82 10.74 -14.10 6.65
CA ASN A 82 10.37 -14.73 7.93
C ASN A 82 9.08 -14.14 8.49
N VAL A 83 8.91 -12.80 8.38
CA VAL A 83 7.65 -12.13 8.76
C VAL A 83 6.48 -12.67 7.94
N ILE A 84 6.62 -12.83 6.63
CA ILE A 84 5.57 -13.41 5.78
C ILE A 84 5.20 -14.82 6.26
N GLU A 85 6.18 -15.67 6.58
CA GLU A 85 5.91 -17.04 7.07
C GLU A 85 5.21 -17.02 8.43
N HIS A 86 5.61 -16.15 9.37
CA HIS A 86 4.91 -15.98 10.65
C HIS A 86 3.46 -15.52 10.46
N LEU A 87 3.24 -14.57 9.56
CA LEU A 87 1.91 -14.04 9.25
C LEU A 87 1.01 -15.10 8.62
N ARG A 88 1.56 -15.95 7.76
CA ARG A 88 0.83 -17.08 7.17
C ARG A 88 0.32 -18.07 8.20
N LEU A 89 1.08 -18.32 9.29
CA LEU A 89 0.63 -19.21 10.37
C LEU A 89 -0.66 -18.73 11.06
N ILE A 90 -0.89 -17.42 11.09
CA ILE A 90 -2.10 -16.82 11.66
C ILE A 90 -3.15 -16.48 10.58
N GLY A 91 -2.91 -16.88 9.32
CA GLY A 91 -3.82 -16.61 8.21
C GLY A 91 -3.81 -15.15 7.72
N TYR A 92 -2.78 -14.36 8.09
CA TYR A 92 -2.62 -13.00 7.63
C TYR A 92 -1.80 -12.97 6.33
N GLU A 93 -2.32 -12.28 5.33
CA GLU A 93 -1.60 -12.00 4.09
C GLU A 93 -1.26 -10.51 3.99
N MET A 94 0.03 -10.21 3.86
CA MET A 94 0.47 -8.83 3.65
C MET A 94 -0.14 -8.25 2.37
N ALA A 95 -0.63 -7.02 2.46
CA ALA A 95 -1.20 -6.34 1.30
C ALA A 95 -0.14 -6.08 0.23
N ALA A 96 -0.46 -6.46 -1.02
CA ALA A 96 0.32 -6.11 -2.19
C ALA A 96 0.11 -4.63 -2.56
N ALA A 97 0.97 -4.10 -3.43
CA ALA A 97 0.76 -2.76 -3.97
C ALA A 97 -0.59 -2.66 -4.70
N ALA A 98 -1.30 -1.55 -4.48
CA ALA A 98 -2.58 -1.29 -5.11
C ALA A 98 -2.46 -0.29 -6.27
N PRO A 99 -3.16 -0.51 -7.39
CA PRO A 99 -3.19 0.45 -8.49
C PRO A 99 -4.16 1.59 -8.20
N ALA A 100 -3.78 2.82 -8.58
CA ALA A 100 -4.71 3.94 -8.56
C ALA A 100 -5.83 3.76 -9.59
N ALA A 101 -7.02 4.27 -9.26
CA ALA A 101 -8.17 4.27 -10.15
C ALA A 101 -8.55 5.71 -10.53
N ALA A 102 -9.02 5.89 -11.76
CA ALA A 102 -9.53 7.17 -12.26
C ALA A 102 -10.72 6.95 -13.19
N ARG A 103 -11.47 8.04 -13.43
CA ARG A 103 -12.47 8.09 -14.50
C ARG A 103 -12.08 9.15 -15.52
N LEU A 104 -12.05 8.77 -16.79
CA LEU A 104 -11.69 9.67 -17.87
C LEU A 104 -12.93 10.18 -18.59
N SER A 105 -12.92 11.46 -18.89
CA SER A 105 -13.81 12.10 -19.84
C SER A 105 -13.20 12.03 -21.24
N VAL A 106 -14.03 11.76 -22.24
CA VAL A 106 -13.65 11.76 -23.65
C VAL A 106 -14.11 13.07 -24.29
N ILE A 107 -13.21 13.74 -24.97
CA ILE A 107 -13.48 15.00 -25.67
C ILE A 107 -13.19 14.78 -27.17
N VAL A 108 -14.20 15.06 -28.00
CA VAL A 108 -14.09 14.91 -29.47
C VAL A 108 -14.65 16.15 -30.18
N ALA A 109 -14.30 16.33 -31.43
CA ALA A 109 -14.85 17.39 -32.27
C ALA A 109 -16.39 17.22 -32.44
N ASN A 110 -17.09 18.34 -32.65
CA ASN A 110 -18.56 18.37 -32.70
C ASN A 110 -19.19 17.63 -33.87
N ASP A 111 -18.44 17.45 -34.96
CA ASP A 111 -18.85 16.74 -36.20
C ASP A 111 -18.89 15.22 -36.03
N ARG A 112 -18.32 14.69 -34.96
CA ARG A 112 -18.26 13.25 -34.71
C ARG A 112 -19.62 12.70 -34.24
N LYS A 113 -20.15 11.71 -34.97
CA LYS A 113 -21.45 11.08 -34.70
C LYS A 113 -21.39 9.55 -34.57
N GLN A 114 -20.19 8.98 -34.62
CA GLN A 114 -19.96 7.53 -34.58
C GLN A 114 -20.05 7.02 -33.15
N THR A 115 -20.31 5.74 -33.03
CA THR A 115 -20.15 5.00 -31.78
C THR A 115 -18.72 4.52 -31.66
N ILE A 116 -18.12 4.66 -30.49
CA ILE A 116 -16.78 4.15 -30.19
C ILE A 116 -16.84 3.09 -29.11
N GLU A 117 -15.92 2.14 -29.20
CA GLU A 117 -15.75 1.09 -28.21
C GLU A 117 -14.38 1.22 -27.55
N ILE A 118 -14.36 1.31 -26.23
CA ILE A 118 -13.16 1.19 -25.42
C ILE A 118 -13.05 -0.26 -24.96
N ARG A 119 -11.96 -0.92 -25.30
CA ARG A 119 -11.77 -2.34 -25.05
C ARG A 119 -10.77 -2.59 -23.93
N LYS A 120 -10.86 -3.74 -23.29
CA LYS A 120 -9.86 -4.20 -22.31
C LYS A 120 -8.45 -4.10 -22.91
N GLY A 121 -7.55 -3.41 -22.20
CA GLY A 121 -6.20 -3.17 -22.69
C GLY A 121 -6.00 -1.84 -23.43
N ASP A 122 -7.04 -1.01 -23.62
CA ASP A 122 -6.87 0.37 -24.09
C ASP A 122 -6.15 1.20 -23.05
N GLN A 123 -5.09 1.92 -23.46
CA GLN A 123 -4.16 2.60 -22.57
C GLN A 123 -4.18 4.12 -22.74
N PHE A 124 -4.14 4.78 -21.60
CA PHE A 124 -4.09 6.23 -21.44
C PHE A 124 -2.90 6.57 -20.55
N ALA A 125 -2.35 7.77 -20.69
CA ALA A 125 -1.14 8.10 -19.95
C ALA A 125 -1.09 9.56 -19.52
N THR A 126 -0.23 9.82 -18.54
CA THR A 126 0.20 11.17 -18.22
C THR A 126 1.36 11.57 -19.15
N PRO A 127 1.51 12.84 -19.53
CA PRO A 127 2.68 13.30 -20.26
C PRO A 127 3.97 13.00 -19.50
N SER A 128 5.00 12.57 -20.21
CA SER A 128 6.34 12.46 -19.64
C SER A 128 7.02 13.82 -19.57
N SER A 129 7.76 14.10 -18.50
CA SER A 129 8.62 15.27 -18.34
C SER A 129 10.02 14.85 -17.91
N LYS A 130 10.97 15.80 -17.88
CA LYS A 130 12.34 15.51 -17.38
C LYS A 130 12.37 15.03 -15.94
N GLU A 131 11.40 15.42 -15.13
CA GLU A 131 11.31 15.14 -13.69
C GLU A 131 10.34 14.02 -13.34
N ARG A 132 9.39 13.70 -14.22
CA ARG A 132 8.34 12.71 -13.94
C ARG A 132 8.17 11.75 -15.12
N ARG A 133 8.29 10.46 -14.84
CA ARG A 133 7.97 9.40 -15.81
C ARG A 133 6.47 9.39 -16.10
N SER A 134 6.12 9.05 -17.34
CA SER A 134 4.72 8.82 -17.72
C SER A 134 4.11 7.67 -16.91
N VAL A 135 2.91 7.88 -16.39
CA VAL A 135 2.13 6.89 -15.69
C VAL A 135 1.04 6.38 -16.63
N THR A 136 0.98 5.07 -16.81
CA THR A 136 0.02 4.42 -17.71
C THR A 136 -1.20 3.96 -16.95
N PHE A 137 -2.37 4.22 -17.51
CA PHE A 137 -3.67 3.76 -17.04
C PHE A 137 -4.34 2.92 -18.13
N GLU A 138 -5.02 1.87 -17.74
CA GLU A 138 -5.62 0.90 -18.66
C GLU A 138 -7.10 0.67 -18.34
N TYR A 139 -7.91 0.53 -19.39
CA TYR A 139 -9.29 0.05 -19.22
C TYR A 139 -9.29 -1.45 -18.95
N THR A 140 -9.83 -1.85 -17.80
CA THR A 140 -9.79 -3.23 -17.29
C THR A 140 -11.14 -3.94 -17.34
N GLY A 141 -12.19 -3.30 -17.88
CA GLY A 141 -13.53 -3.90 -17.97
C GLY A 141 -13.55 -5.09 -18.93
N ASP A 142 -14.20 -6.18 -18.54
CA ASP A 142 -14.30 -7.38 -19.38
C ASP A 142 -15.20 -7.19 -20.61
N LYS A 143 -16.16 -6.26 -20.51
CA LYS A 143 -17.04 -5.89 -21.63
C LYS A 143 -16.55 -4.58 -22.26
N PRO A 144 -16.58 -4.47 -23.60
CA PRO A 144 -16.31 -3.21 -24.26
C PRO A 144 -17.25 -2.10 -23.77
N LEU A 145 -16.69 -0.95 -23.46
CA LEU A 145 -17.46 0.25 -23.12
C LEU A 145 -17.84 0.99 -24.40
N VAL A 146 -19.14 1.04 -24.67
CA VAL A 146 -19.68 1.69 -25.86
C VAL A 146 -20.08 3.11 -25.54
N ILE A 147 -19.56 4.09 -26.30
CA ILE A 147 -19.87 5.51 -26.18
C ILE A 147 -20.49 6.00 -27.49
N ASP A 148 -21.76 6.39 -27.45
CA ASP A 148 -22.44 6.98 -28.60
C ASP A 148 -22.19 8.48 -28.68
N LEU A 149 -21.33 8.90 -29.60
CA LEU A 149 -21.01 10.30 -29.82
C LEU A 149 -22.17 11.10 -30.47
N ALA A 150 -23.14 10.42 -31.07
CA ALA A 150 -24.30 11.09 -31.64
C ALA A 150 -25.24 11.61 -30.55
N ALA A 151 -25.36 10.90 -29.45
CA ALA A 151 -26.20 11.26 -28.30
C ALA A 151 -25.64 12.39 -27.43
N LEU A 152 -24.36 12.76 -27.61
CA LEU A 152 -23.70 13.78 -26.79
C LEU A 152 -24.10 15.20 -27.22
N THR A 153 -24.36 16.05 -26.25
CA THR A 153 -24.61 17.49 -26.46
C THR A 153 -23.34 18.23 -26.86
N ILE A 154 -23.46 19.27 -27.66
CA ILE A 154 -22.35 20.11 -28.05
C ILE A 154 -22.12 21.14 -26.94
N ASN A 155 -20.91 21.17 -26.41
CA ASN A 155 -20.49 22.16 -25.44
C ASN A 155 -19.78 23.32 -26.15
N SER A 156 -20.13 24.56 -25.77
CA SER A 156 -19.38 25.74 -26.16
C SER A 156 -18.47 26.17 -25.01
N ALA A 157 -17.22 26.41 -25.28
CA ALA A 157 -16.27 26.95 -24.32
C ALA A 157 -15.62 28.20 -24.88
N THR A 158 -15.22 29.11 -24.01
CA THR A 158 -14.42 30.28 -24.35
C THR A 158 -12.94 29.98 -24.08
N LYS A 159 -12.04 30.34 -24.94
CA LYS A 159 -10.59 30.26 -24.68
C LYS A 159 -10.20 31.27 -23.60
N ALA A 160 -9.00 31.11 -23.03
CA ALA A 160 -8.48 32.03 -22.01
C ALA A 160 -8.32 33.48 -22.54
N ASP A 161 -8.22 33.66 -23.85
CA ASP A 161 -8.11 34.96 -24.55
C ASP A 161 -9.50 35.60 -24.84
N GLY A 162 -10.61 34.99 -24.37
CA GLY A 162 -11.97 35.45 -24.62
C GLY A 162 -12.56 35.06 -25.98
N SER A 163 -11.79 34.42 -26.87
CA SER A 163 -12.28 33.99 -28.18
C SER A 163 -13.11 32.70 -28.07
N PRO A 164 -14.15 32.51 -28.92
CA PRO A 164 -14.94 31.27 -28.87
C PRO A 164 -14.08 30.06 -29.28
N ARG A 165 -14.09 29.03 -28.48
CA ARG A 165 -13.55 27.72 -28.85
C ARG A 165 -14.54 27.05 -29.81
N LEU A 166 -14.07 26.37 -30.84
CA LEU A 166 -14.90 25.50 -31.67
C LEU A 166 -15.67 24.55 -30.78
N GLY A 167 -16.98 24.40 -31.03
CA GLY A 167 -17.82 23.48 -30.27
C GLY A 167 -17.21 22.07 -30.20
N PHE A 168 -17.31 21.43 -29.06
CA PHE A 168 -16.82 20.08 -28.83
C PHE A 168 -17.89 19.26 -28.11
N LYS A 169 -17.81 17.94 -28.24
CA LYS A 169 -18.63 17.00 -27.49
C LYS A 169 -17.80 16.37 -26.40
N GLU A 170 -18.41 16.16 -25.24
CA GLU A 170 -17.77 15.55 -24.10
C GLU A 170 -18.66 14.46 -23.50
N ALA A 171 -18.08 13.26 -23.35
CA ALA A 171 -18.60 12.22 -22.48
C ALA A 171 -17.86 12.33 -21.14
N ALA A 172 -18.50 12.90 -20.12
CA ALA A 172 -17.88 13.19 -18.85
C ALA A 172 -17.71 11.94 -17.97
N SER A 173 -16.48 11.67 -17.50
CA SER A 173 -16.13 10.63 -16.52
C SER A 173 -16.68 9.23 -16.84
N VAL A 174 -16.67 8.84 -18.13
CA VAL A 174 -17.29 7.59 -18.61
C VAL A 174 -16.36 6.39 -18.61
N ILE A 175 -15.03 6.58 -18.79
CA ILE A 175 -14.08 5.47 -18.90
C ILE A 175 -13.43 5.21 -17.52
N PRO A 176 -13.79 4.13 -16.83
CA PRO A 176 -13.07 3.72 -15.62
C PRO A 176 -11.75 3.09 -16.02
N VAL A 177 -10.65 3.60 -15.47
CA VAL A 177 -9.29 3.12 -15.74
C VAL A 177 -8.55 2.83 -14.43
N ARG A 178 -7.61 1.90 -14.48
CA ARG A 178 -6.69 1.57 -13.39
C ARG A 178 -5.25 1.76 -13.84
N GLU A 179 -4.42 2.28 -12.96
CA GLU A 179 -2.99 2.39 -13.18
C GLU A 179 -2.38 1.01 -13.43
N GLY A 180 -1.37 0.95 -14.29
CA GLY A 180 -0.63 -0.26 -14.61
C GLY A 180 -0.75 -0.68 -16.07
N LYS A 181 -0.12 -1.81 -16.37
CA LYS A 181 -0.02 -2.35 -17.72
C LYS A 181 -0.27 -3.86 -17.70
N SER A 182 -1.08 -4.36 -18.62
CA SER A 182 -1.30 -5.79 -18.82
C SER A 182 -0.18 -6.41 -19.66
N ILE A 183 0.31 -7.55 -19.19
CA ILE A 183 1.17 -8.48 -19.93
C ILE A 183 0.29 -9.67 -20.31
N VAL A 184 0.32 -10.04 -21.56
CA VAL A 184 -0.56 -11.09 -22.09
C VAL A 184 0.30 -12.19 -22.70
N ASN A 185 0.00 -13.45 -22.36
CA ASN A 185 0.63 -14.64 -22.95
C ASN A 185 2.17 -14.67 -22.83
N GLU A 186 2.72 -14.28 -21.68
CA GLU A 186 4.14 -14.49 -21.41
C GLU A 186 4.42 -15.98 -21.22
N VAL A 187 5.40 -16.52 -21.94
CA VAL A 187 5.88 -17.88 -21.69
C VAL A 187 6.80 -17.85 -20.47
N ILE A 188 6.35 -18.43 -19.36
CA ILE A 188 7.12 -18.43 -18.10
C ILE A 188 7.96 -19.71 -17.89
N GLY A 189 7.70 -20.76 -18.68
CA GLY A 189 8.50 -21.98 -18.63
C GLY A 189 7.84 -23.15 -19.34
N VAL A 190 8.48 -24.31 -19.16
CA VAL A 190 7.99 -25.62 -19.65
C VAL A 190 7.98 -26.57 -18.46
N SER A 191 6.89 -27.32 -18.30
CA SER A 191 6.76 -28.30 -17.22
C SER A 191 7.71 -29.49 -17.43
N ASP A 192 8.37 -29.89 -16.37
CA ASP A 192 9.17 -31.12 -16.29
C ASP A 192 8.41 -32.29 -15.63
N GLY A 193 7.16 -32.07 -15.17
CA GLY A 193 6.31 -33.05 -14.52
C GLY A 193 6.68 -33.35 -13.07
N THR A 194 7.59 -32.57 -12.45
CA THR A 194 7.92 -32.74 -11.04
C THR A 194 6.91 -32.04 -10.13
N PRO A 195 6.74 -32.49 -8.87
CA PRO A 195 5.88 -31.82 -7.90
C PRO A 195 6.40 -30.42 -7.54
N ASN A 196 5.49 -29.50 -7.16
CA ASN A 196 5.81 -28.17 -6.64
C ASN A 196 6.65 -27.31 -7.60
N GLN A 197 6.41 -27.39 -8.89
CA GLN A 197 7.09 -26.59 -9.90
C GLN A 197 6.87 -25.09 -9.67
N ARG A 198 7.92 -24.31 -9.90
CA ARG A 198 7.97 -22.88 -9.62
C ARG A 198 8.46 -22.12 -10.85
N PHE A 199 7.65 -21.17 -11.32
CA PHE A 199 7.97 -20.36 -12.50
C PHE A 199 7.89 -18.86 -12.15
N ARG A 200 8.98 -18.14 -12.41
CA ARG A 200 9.04 -16.68 -12.13
C ARG A 200 8.38 -15.91 -13.26
N LEU A 201 7.58 -14.89 -12.88
CA LEU A 201 7.09 -13.91 -13.84
C LEU A 201 8.22 -12.94 -14.22
N GLY A 202 8.25 -12.52 -15.48
CA GLY A 202 9.34 -11.73 -16.03
C GLY A 202 9.35 -10.27 -15.58
N GLN A 203 8.22 -9.75 -15.08
CA GLN A 203 8.11 -8.37 -14.64
C GLN A 203 7.89 -8.29 -13.13
N PRO A 204 8.52 -7.34 -12.43
CA PRO A 204 8.27 -7.07 -11.03
C PRO A 204 6.95 -6.28 -10.82
N ARG A 205 6.55 -6.11 -9.56
CA ARG A 205 5.37 -5.34 -9.14
C ARG A 205 4.06 -5.87 -9.77
N VAL A 206 3.89 -7.17 -9.74
CA VAL A 206 2.70 -7.84 -10.24
C VAL A 206 1.53 -7.59 -9.29
N LEU A 207 0.40 -7.18 -9.86
CA LEU A 207 -0.85 -7.07 -9.11
C LEU A 207 -1.41 -8.48 -8.89
N ARG A 208 -1.43 -8.92 -7.65
CA ARG A 208 -1.64 -10.31 -7.23
C ARG A 208 -2.88 -10.96 -7.85
N ASP A 209 -4.02 -10.28 -7.75
CA ASP A 209 -5.31 -10.83 -8.20
C ASP A 209 -5.49 -10.80 -9.73
N SER A 210 -4.48 -10.34 -10.46
CA SER A 210 -4.52 -10.24 -11.91
C SER A 210 -3.81 -11.38 -12.63
N VAL A 211 -3.24 -12.33 -11.91
CA VAL A 211 -2.46 -13.42 -12.51
C VAL A 211 -3.40 -14.51 -13.02
N GLU A 212 -3.33 -14.72 -14.31
CA GLU A 212 -4.02 -15.78 -15.04
C GLU A 212 -2.96 -16.74 -15.60
N VAL A 213 -3.17 -18.04 -15.49
CA VAL A 213 -2.22 -19.05 -15.97
C VAL A 213 -2.91 -20.04 -16.87
N ASP A 214 -2.34 -20.24 -18.04
CA ASP A 214 -2.73 -21.27 -19.02
C ASP A 214 -1.60 -22.26 -19.24
N VAL A 215 -1.92 -23.54 -19.28
CA VAL A 215 -0.99 -24.62 -19.60
C VAL A 215 -1.37 -25.23 -20.93
N GLU A 216 -0.43 -25.26 -21.86
CA GLU A 216 -0.65 -25.83 -23.18
C GLU A 216 -0.85 -27.34 -23.09
N THR A 217 -2.07 -27.80 -23.35
CA THR A 217 -2.44 -29.22 -23.34
C THR A 217 -3.18 -29.59 -24.59
N SER A 218 -3.12 -30.88 -24.97
CA SER A 218 -3.91 -31.43 -26.07
C SER A 218 -4.75 -32.60 -25.57
N PRO A 219 -6.09 -32.48 -25.52
CA PRO A 219 -6.92 -31.33 -25.88
C PRO A 219 -6.73 -30.14 -24.91
N PRO A 220 -7.12 -28.90 -25.32
CA PRO A 220 -7.04 -27.72 -24.45
C PRO A 220 -7.84 -27.91 -23.16
N THR A 221 -7.26 -27.55 -22.05
CA THR A 221 -7.92 -27.58 -20.73
C THR A 221 -8.42 -26.18 -20.34
N PRO A 222 -9.38 -26.07 -19.41
CA PRO A 222 -9.78 -24.77 -18.86
C PRO A 222 -8.60 -24.02 -18.24
N PRO A 223 -8.65 -22.67 -18.14
CA PRO A 223 -7.64 -21.89 -17.44
C PRO A 223 -7.46 -22.38 -16.00
N TRP A 224 -6.23 -22.36 -15.53
CA TRP A 224 -5.89 -22.72 -14.16
C TRP A 224 -6.41 -21.65 -13.20
N ARG A 225 -6.84 -22.08 -12.01
CA ARG A 225 -7.45 -21.18 -11.03
C ARG A 225 -6.42 -20.71 -10.01
N LEU A 226 -6.36 -19.42 -9.79
CA LEU A 226 -5.55 -18.83 -8.73
C LEU A 226 -6.16 -19.17 -7.36
N ARG A 227 -5.34 -19.71 -6.47
CA ARG A 227 -5.68 -19.96 -5.06
C ARG A 227 -4.74 -19.17 -4.14
N LYS A 228 -5.22 -18.82 -2.98
CA LYS A 228 -4.38 -18.17 -1.94
C LYS A 228 -3.27 -19.11 -1.46
N SER A 229 -3.60 -20.39 -1.30
CA SER A 229 -2.67 -21.47 -0.96
C SER A 229 -3.18 -22.77 -1.56
N LEU A 230 -2.27 -23.63 -1.98
CA LEU A 230 -2.61 -24.99 -2.44
C LEU A 230 -2.74 -25.95 -1.25
N ILE A 231 -1.97 -25.69 -0.19
CA ILE A 231 -1.96 -26.50 1.03
C ILE A 231 -2.85 -25.84 2.05
N PHE A 232 -3.85 -26.55 2.54
CA PHE A 232 -4.69 -26.07 3.62
C PHE A 232 -3.90 -26.08 4.94
N SER A 233 -3.67 -24.91 5.52
CA SER A 233 -3.07 -24.81 6.84
C SER A 233 -4.07 -25.16 7.94
N GLY A 234 -4.05 -26.39 8.44
CA GLY A 234 -4.35 -26.62 9.83
C GLY A 234 -5.72 -27.16 10.25
N ARG A 235 -6.61 -27.65 9.37
CA ARG A 235 -7.76 -28.46 9.84
C ARG A 235 -7.79 -29.81 9.13
N ALA A 236 -7.62 -30.87 9.89
CA ALA A 236 -8.02 -32.20 9.43
C ALA A 236 -9.54 -32.25 9.41
N PHE A 237 -10.12 -32.40 8.24
CA PHE A 237 -11.56 -32.63 8.09
C PHE A 237 -11.84 -34.13 8.10
N THR A 238 -12.94 -34.53 8.75
CA THR A 238 -13.45 -35.90 8.61
C THR A 238 -14.01 -36.11 7.19
N PRO A 239 -14.07 -37.37 6.71
CA PRO A 239 -14.66 -37.67 5.40
C PRO A 239 -16.09 -37.12 5.21
N GLU A 240 -16.87 -37.03 6.27
CA GLU A 240 -18.22 -36.47 6.28
C GLU A 240 -18.23 -34.95 6.13
N GLN A 241 -17.28 -34.26 6.78
CA GLN A 241 -17.07 -32.82 6.62
C GLN A 241 -16.57 -32.49 5.21
N LEU A 242 -15.71 -33.34 4.65
CA LEU A 242 -15.27 -33.24 3.26
C LEU A 242 -16.44 -33.38 2.27
N ALA A 243 -17.33 -34.36 2.46
CA ALA A 243 -18.51 -34.56 1.63
C ALA A 243 -19.52 -33.39 1.75
N ALA A 244 -19.68 -32.81 2.93
CA ALA A 244 -20.49 -31.62 3.14
C ALA A 244 -19.90 -30.38 2.48
N LEU A 245 -18.57 -30.21 2.51
CA LEU A 245 -17.85 -29.16 1.79
C LEU A 245 -17.94 -29.32 0.28
N GLU A 246 -17.93 -30.56 -0.24
CA GLU A 246 -18.15 -30.84 -1.67
C GLU A 246 -19.52 -30.38 -2.17
N GLN A 247 -20.54 -30.51 -1.34
CA GLN A 247 -21.87 -29.96 -1.64
C GLN A 247 -21.91 -28.42 -1.58
N GLN A 248 -21.14 -27.81 -0.68
CA GLN A 248 -21.03 -26.35 -0.57
C GLN A 248 -20.15 -25.72 -1.67
N GLU A 249 -19.15 -26.43 -2.21
CA GLU A 249 -18.36 -25.96 -3.36
C GLU A 249 -19.21 -25.67 -4.61
N ARG A 250 -20.32 -26.34 -4.77
CA ARG A 250 -21.30 -26.01 -5.82
C ARG A 250 -21.92 -24.62 -5.65
N ILE A 251 -21.74 -23.99 -4.49
CA ILE A 251 -22.29 -22.67 -4.13
C ILE A 251 -21.20 -21.59 -4.06
N GLY A 252 -19.95 -21.90 -4.47
CA GLY A 252 -18.87 -20.90 -4.61
C GLY A 252 -18.16 -20.48 -3.31
N SER A 253 -18.04 -21.36 -2.32
CA SER A 253 -17.34 -21.03 -1.08
C SER A 253 -15.82 -21.12 -1.20
N SER A 254 -15.11 -20.10 -0.68
CA SER A 254 -13.65 -19.95 -0.68
C SER A 254 -12.88 -20.89 0.28
N LEU A 255 -13.54 -21.92 0.82
CA LEU A 255 -12.98 -22.81 1.85
C LEU A 255 -12.34 -24.08 1.28
N ALA A 256 -12.41 -24.30 -0.03
CA ALA A 256 -11.90 -25.50 -0.64
C ALA A 256 -10.38 -25.43 -0.84
N PHE A 257 -9.69 -26.40 -0.30
CA PHE A 257 -8.28 -26.65 -0.63
C PHE A 257 -8.20 -27.36 -2.01
N SER A 258 -7.06 -27.18 -2.67
CA SER A 258 -6.80 -27.82 -3.95
C SER A 258 -6.64 -29.34 -3.79
N ARG A 259 -7.12 -30.13 -4.74
CA ARG A 259 -7.03 -31.59 -4.76
C ARG A 259 -6.32 -32.08 -6.01
N SER A 260 -5.96 -33.34 -6.02
CA SER A 260 -5.23 -33.98 -7.11
C SER A 260 -5.74 -33.69 -8.53
N PRO A 261 -7.06 -33.63 -8.86
CA PRO A 261 -7.47 -33.30 -10.22
C PRO A 261 -7.65 -31.80 -10.47
N ASP A 262 -7.53 -30.93 -9.43
CA ASP A 262 -7.83 -29.51 -9.56
C ASP A 262 -6.68 -28.78 -10.26
N GLN A 263 -7.02 -28.04 -11.31
CA GLN A 263 -6.10 -27.17 -12.04
C GLN A 263 -5.94 -25.84 -11.29
N ASP A 264 -5.23 -25.91 -10.18
CA ASP A 264 -5.03 -24.78 -9.30
C ASP A 264 -3.55 -24.41 -9.21
N PHE A 265 -3.27 -23.12 -9.04
CA PHE A 265 -1.94 -22.60 -8.78
C PHE A 265 -2.00 -21.55 -7.68
N ALA A 266 -0.88 -21.29 -7.04
CA ALA A 266 -0.70 -20.19 -6.09
C ALA A 266 0.40 -19.25 -6.58
N THR A 267 0.42 -18.05 -6.04
CA THR A 267 1.49 -17.07 -6.30
C THR A 267 2.21 -16.72 -5.02
N GLU A 268 3.52 -16.62 -5.10
CA GLU A 268 4.39 -16.15 -4.02
C GLU A 268 5.20 -14.95 -4.51
N THR A 269 5.21 -13.88 -3.75
CA THR A 269 6.00 -12.68 -4.06
C THR A 269 7.15 -12.57 -3.07
N ASP A 270 8.36 -12.43 -3.57
CA ASP A 270 9.56 -12.28 -2.76
C ASP A 270 9.77 -10.82 -2.27
N GLU A 271 10.83 -10.61 -1.51
CA GLU A 271 11.20 -9.29 -0.99
C GLU A 271 11.55 -8.25 -2.08
N ASN A 272 11.93 -8.72 -3.28
CA ASN A 272 12.27 -7.90 -4.44
C ASN A 272 11.09 -7.65 -5.38
N ASP A 273 9.85 -7.91 -4.92
CA ASP A 273 8.62 -7.82 -5.73
C ASP A 273 8.59 -8.74 -6.95
N VAL A 274 9.34 -9.82 -6.94
CA VAL A 274 9.29 -10.83 -7.99
C VAL A 274 8.28 -11.88 -7.61
N THR A 275 7.27 -12.05 -8.46
CA THR A 275 6.20 -13.02 -8.27
C THR A 275 6.55 -14.34 -8.96
N THR A 276 6.33 -15.44 -8.24
CA THR A 276 6.55 -16.81 -8.71
C THR A 276 5.22 -17.55 -8.68
N VAL A 277 4.88 -18.20 -9.79
CA VAL A 277 3.74 -19.13 -9.89
C VAL A 277 4.19 -20.48 -9.34
N VAL A 278 3.38 -21.06 -8.46
CA VAL A 278 3.65 -22.35 -7.80
C VAL A 278 2.51 -23.31 -8.13
N PHE A 279 2.86 -24.47 -8.65
CA PHE A 279 1.90 -25.53 -8.97
C PHE A 279 1.82 -26.60 -7.88
N GLY A 280 0.81 -27.45 -7.96
CA GLY A 280 0.57 -28.51 -7.00
C GLY A 280 1.61 -29.64 -7.02
N ASP A 281 1.51 -30.53 -6.04
CA ASP A 281 2.36 -31.69 -5.87
C ASP A 281 1.70 -33.02 -6.31
N GLY A 282 0.49 -32.95 -6.88
CA GLY A 282 -0.31 -34.12 -7.23
C GLY A 282 -1.20 -34.64 -6.10
N GLN A 283 -1.04 -34.14 -4.88
CA GLN A 283 -1.96 -34.33 -3.77
C GLN A 283 -2.80 -33.05 -3.53
N TYR A 284 -2.11 -31.90 -3.53
CA TYR A 284 -2.70 -30.57 -3.38
C TYR A 284 -2.55 -29.78 -4.69
N GLY A 285 -3.45 -30.04 -5.63
CA GLY A 285 -3.41 -29.48 -6.99
C GLY A 285 -2.68 -30.35 -7.99
N LEU A 286 -3.11 -30.20 -9.24
CA LEU A 286 -2.56 -30.94 -10.37
C LEU A 286 -1.13 -30.52 -10.67
N ILE A 287 -0.28 -31.47 -11.07
CA ILE A 287 1.03 -31.20 -11.66
C ILE A 287 0.82 -30.91 -13.14
N PRO A 288 1.36 -29.82 -13.71
CA PRO A 288 1.29 -29.59 -15.15
C PRO A 288 1.94 -30.73 -15.93
N PRO A 289 1.32 -31.19 -17.04
CA PRO A 289 1.86 -32.30 -17.83
C PRO A 289 3.28 -32.03 -18.32
N VAL A 290 4.10 -33.07 -18.38
CA VAL A 290 5.49 -32.99 -18.87
C VAL A 290 5.53 -32.42 -20.29
N GLY A 291 6.41 -31.46 -20.54
CA GLY A 291 6.61 -30.85 -21.85
C GLY A 291 5.59 -29.74 -22.19
N SER A 292 4.58 -29.50 -21.34
CA SER A 292 3.62 -28.42 -21.55
C SER A 292 4.26 -27.06 -21.37
N ARG A 293 4.04 -26.12 -22.30
CA ARG A 293 4.41 -24.72 -22.12
C ARG A 293 3.40 -24.04 -21.17
N ILE A 294 3.93 -23.18 -20.31
CA ILE A 294 3.16 -22.47 -19.31
C ILE A 294 3.15 -20.99 -19.71
N PHE A 295 1.95 -20.46 -19.87
CA PHE A 295 1.70 -19.07 -20.21
C PHE A 295 1.12 -18.34 -19.00
N ALA A 296 1.53 -17.08 -18.80
CA ALA A 296 0.96 -16.21 -17.80
C ALA A 296 0.46 -14.91 -18.42
N GLY A 297 -0.74 -14.51 -18.02
CA GLY A 297 -1.28 -13.18 -18.20
C GLY A 297 -1.33 -12.48 -16.84
N TYR A 298 -0.89 -11.23 -16.75
CA TYR A 298 -0.93 -10.50 -15.48
C TYR A 298 -0.81 -9.00 -15.70
N ARG A 299 -1.10 -8.22 -14.65
CA ARG A 299 -0.92 -6.78 -14.65
C ARG A 299 0.23 -6.38 -13.74
N THR A 300 1.00 -5.41 -14.18
CA THR A 300 2.05 -4.77 -13.40
C THR A 300 1.67 -3.32 -13.09
N GLY A 301 2.03 -2.84 -11.92
CA GLY A 301 1.71 -1.48 -11.48
C GLY A 301 1.59 -1.39 -9.97
N GLY A 302 0.78 -0.46 -9.51
CA GLY A 302 0.57 -0.18 -8.10
C GLY A 302 1.60 0.78 -7.52
N GLY A 303 1.25 1.34 -6.39
CA GLY A 303 2.02 2.34 -5.68
C GLY A 303 1.43 3.74 -5.77
N SER A 304 1.94 4.62 -4.93
CA SER A 304 1.49 6.01 -4.80
C SER A 304 1.71 6.84 -6.07
N ILE A 305 2.60 6.42 -6.95
CA ILE A 305 2.90 7.10 -8.22
C ILE A 305 1.67 7.22 -9.14
N GLY A 306 0.70 6.29 -8.98
CA GLY A 306 -0.57 6.30 -9.72
C GLY A 306 -1.55 7.37 -9.24
N ASN A 307 -1.38 7.96 -8.06
CA ASN A 307 -2.23 9.00 -7.53
C ASN A 307 -1.91 10.35 -8.19
N VAL A 308 -2.40 10.55 -9.40
CA VAL A 308 -2.14 11.74 -10.20
C VAL A 308 -3.27 12.75 -10.08
N GLY A 309 -2.93 14.04 -10.06
CA GLY A 309 -3.89 15.13 -9.93
C GLY A 309 -4.90 15.21 -11.08
N ALA A 310 -5.95 16.00 -10.88
CA ALA A 310 -6.94 16.25 -11.91
C ALA A 310 -6.32 16.85 -13.17
N GLY A 311 -6.80 16.43 -14.33
CA GLY A 311 -6.33 16.90 -15.63
C GLY A 311 -4.92 16.48 -16.04
N GLN A 312 -4.31 15.50 -15.34
CA GLN A 312 -2.96 15.01 -15.69
C GLN A 312 -2.98 13.85 -16.67
N ILE A 313 -4.04 13.04 -16.74
CA ILE A 313 -4.16 11.96 -17.72
C ILE A 313 -4.71 12.55 -19.01
N ARG A 314 -3.83 12.81 -20.01
CA ARG A 314 -4.19 13.54 -21.24
C ARG A 314 -3.83 12.81 -22.51
N GLU A 315 -3.00 11.79 -22.44
CA GLU A 315 -2.50 11.09 -23.63
C GLU A 315 -3.31 9.81 -23.86
N VAL A 316 -3.69 9.59 -25.13
CA VAL A 316 -4.25 8.33 -25.61
C VAL A 316 -3.08 7.47 -26.11
N ALA A 317 -2.52 6.65 -25.21
CA ALA A 317 -1.31 5.88 -25.51
C ALA A 317 -1.61 4.71 -26.47
N ARG A 318 -2.71 3.99 -26.25
CA ARG A 318 -3.13 2.87 -27.09
C ARG A 318 -4.65 2.70 -27.02
N SER A 319 -5.36 3.41 -27.89
CA SER A 319 -6.80 3.20 -28.12
C SER A 319 -7.08 3.53 -29.59
N PRO A 320 -7.11 2.51 -30.47
CA PRO A 320 -7.16 2.72 -31.91
C PRO A 320 -8.34 3.57 -32.38
N GLN A 321 -9.52 3.36 -31.81
CA GLN A 321 -10.72 4.10 -32.20
C GLN A 321 -10.64 5.58 -31.80
N LEU A 322 -10.15 5.89 -30.59
CA LEU A 322 -9.96 7.26 -30.14
C LEU A 322 -8.86 7.98 -30.92
N GLN A 323 -7.77 7.28 -31.23
CA GLN A 323 -6.66 7.84 -32.04
C GLN A 323 -7.10 8.20 -33.45
N ILE A 324 -7.85 7.32 -34.12
CA ILE A 324 -8.39 7.59 -35.48
C ILE A 324 -9.32 8.81 -35.48
N LEU A 325 -10.10 9.00 -34.42
CA LEU A 325 -11.03 10.12 -34.29
C LEU A 325 -10.35 11.44 -33.88
N GLY A 326 -9.08 11.41 -33.48
CA GLY A 326 -8.41 12.56 -32.90
C GLY A 326 -9.03 12.98 -31.55
N GLY A 327 -9.60 12.02 -30.83
CA GLY A 327 -10.18 12.25 -29.52
C GLY A 327 -9.10 12.49 -28.46
N SER A 328 -9.39 13.34 -27.50
CA SER A 328 -8.57 13.57 -26.32
C SER A 328 -9.28 13.09 -25.05
N VAL A 329 -8.51 12.80 -24.03
CA VAL A 329 -9.03 12.36 -22.73
C VAL A 329 -8.55 13.28 -21.62
N THR A 330 -9.30 13.31 -20.51
CA THR A 330 -8.87 13.99 -19.29
C THR A 330 -9.55 13.38 -18.06
N ASN A 331 -8.86 13.34 -16.94
CA ASN A 331 -9.47 13.03 -15.65
C ASN A 331 -9.90 14.33 -14.97
N ARG A 332 -11.19 14.48 -14.70
CA ARG A 332 -11.72 15.67 -14.00
C ARG A 332 -11.47 15.64 -12.50
N VAL A 333 -11.37 14.44 -11.95
CA VAL A 333 -11.09 14.16 -10.55
C VAL A 333 -9.71 13.50 -10.46
N PRO A 334 -8.94 13.77 -9.42
CA PRO A 334 -7.68 13.07 -9.20
C PRO A 334 -7.83 11.55 -9.24
N ALA A 335 -6.79 10.84 -9.69
CA ALA A 335 -6.70 9.42 -9.52
C ALA A 335 -6.31 9.10 -8.07
N SER A 336 -6.96 8.11 -7.46
CA SER A 336 -6.76 7.75 -6.06
C SER A 336 -6.79 6.23 -5.83
N GLY A 337 -6.38 5.79 -4.63
CA GLY A 337 -6.35 4.38 -4.26
C GLY A 337 -5.05 3.67 -4.60
N GLY A 338 -4.08 4.35 -5.22
CA GLY A 338 -2.74 3.82 -5.41
C GLY A 338 -2.00 3.75 -4.07
N ALA A 339 -1.54 2.56 -3.69
CA ALA A 339 -0.84 2.34 -2.43
C ALA A 339 0.40 1.46 -2.65
N GLU A 340 1.45 1.77 -1.90
CA GLU A 340 2.64 0.91 -1.84
C GLU A 340 2.29 -0.41 -1.15
N ARG A 341 3.12 -1.42 -1.35
CA ARG A 341 3.00 -2.68 -0.62
C ARG A 341 3.10 -2.43 0.88
N GLU A 342 2.40 -3.22 1.66
CA GLU A 342 2.43 -3.15 3.11
C GLU A 342 3.85 -3.33 3.65
N SER A 343 4.25 -2.45 4.55
CA SER A 343 5.52 -2.56 5.25
C SER A 343 5.45 -3.64 6.34
N ILE A 344 6.63 -4.15 6.74
CA ILE A 344 6.71 -5.12 7.82
C ILE A 344 6.12 -4.54 9.12
N ASP A 345 6.40 -3.25 9.41
CA ASP A 345 5.92 -2.59 10.63
C ASP A 345 4.40 -2.43 10.67
N GLN A 346 3.80 -2.17 9.51
CA GLN A 346 2.34 -2.15 9.37
C GLN A 346 1.76 -3.54 9.61
N ALA A 347 2.31 -4.57 8.96
CA ALA A 347 1.85 -5.94 9.10
C ALA A 347 1.94 -6.44 10.56
N VAL A 348 3.06 -6.19 11.23
CA VAL A 348 3.25 -6.56 12.65
C VAL A 348 2.24 -5.87 13.56
N ARG A 349 1.90 -4.60 13.28
CA ARG A 349 0.88 -3.85 14.05
C ARG A 349 -0.53 -4.38 13.84
N PHE A 350 -0.90 -4.67 12.58
CA PHE A 350 -2.28 -5.02 12.24
C PHE A 350 -2.59 -6.51 12.38
N ALA A 351 -1.61 -7.39 12.23
CA ALA A 351 -1.80 -8.83 12.27
C ALA A 351 -2.52 -9.34 13.53
N PRO A 352 -2.20 -8.89 14.76
CA PRO A 352 -2.92 -9.35 15.96
C PRO A 352 -4.42 -8.99 15.92
N THR A 353 -4.76 -7.79 15.45
CA THR A 353 -6.15 -7.32 15.38
C THR A 353 -6.93 -8.08 14.31
N VAL A 354 -6.29 -8.34 13.16
CA VAL A 354 -6.91 -9.14 12.09
C VAL A 354 -7.14 -10.58 12.53
N PHE A 355 -6.17 -11.15 13.23
CA PHE A 355 -6.33 -12.49 13.80
C PHE A 355 -7.49 -12.55 14.80
N SER A 356 -7.65 -11.54 15.66
CA SER A 356 -8.75 -11.48 16.62
C SER A 356 -10.13 -11.35 15.96
N SER A 357 -10.24 -10.65 14.82
CA SER A 357 -11.49 -10.52 14.05
C SER A 357 -11.90 -11.80 13.31
N MET A 358 -11.02 -12.81 13.22
CA MET A 358 -11.23 -14.05 12.45
C MET A 358 -11.71 -13.81 11.01
N GLN A 359 -11.25 -12.74 10.38
CA GLN A 359 -11.64 -12.30 9.04
C GLN A 359 -13.15 -12.01 8.87
N ARG A 360 -13.86 -11.71 9.96
CA ARG A 360 -15.27 -11.33 9.96
C ARG A 360 -15.42 -9.88 10.37
N ALA A 361 -16.50 -9.26 9.95
CA ALA A 361 -16.88 -7.91 10.33
C ALA A 361 -18.20 -7.97 11.13
N VAL A 362 -18.09 -7.89 12.46
CA VAL A 362 -19.22 -7.94 13.40
C VAL A 362 -19.31 -6.64 14.19
N THR A 363 -18.19 -6.18 14.73
CA THR A 363 -18.10 -4.91 15.46
C THR A 363 -17.70 -3.77 14.54
N ALA A 364 -17.93 -2.52 14.94
CA ALA A 364 -17.47 -1.35 14.18
C ALA A 364 -15.95 -1.39 13.92
N GLU A 365 -15.19 -1.86 14.91
CA GLU A 365 -13.74 -2.01 14.81
C GLU A 365 -13.34 -3.07 13.78
N ASP A 366 -14.07 -4.20 13.69
CA ASP A 366 -13.82 -5.22 12.66
C ASP A 366 -14.00 -4.64 11.25
N TYR A 367 -15.07 -3.84 11.04
CA TYR A 367 -15.29 -3.16 9.76
C TYR A 367 -14.13 -2.21 9.41
N VAL A 368 -13.65 -1.45 10.38
CA VAL A 368 -12.50 -0.54 10.21
C VAL A 368 -11.24 -1.30 9.84
N VAL A 369 -10.92 -2.37 10.60
CA VAL A 369 -9.74 -3.20 10.37
C VAL A 369 -9.79 -3.87 9.01
N GLN A 370 -10.92 -4.49 8.67
CA GLN A 370 -11.11 -5.16 7.38
C GLN A 370 -11.05 -4.16 6.21
N ALA A 371 -11.60 -2.95 6.38
CA ALA A 371 -11.50 -1.91 5.36
C ALA A 371 -10.05 -1.45 5.14
N ARG A 372 -9.28 -1.24 6.21
CA ARG A 372 -7.86 -0.85 6.11
C ARG A 372 -6.97 -1.92 5.49
N LEU A 373 -7.39 -3.18 5.53
CA LEU A 373 -6.71 -4.28 4.83
C LEU A 373 -6.98 -4.29 3.33
N PHE A 374 -8.04 -3.62 2.90
CA PHE A 374 -8.36 -3.56 1.49
C PHE A 374 -7.38 -2.63 0.77
N PRO A 375 -6.70 -3.09 -0.30
CA PRO A 375 -5.73 -2.30 -1.02
C PRO A 375 -6.35 -0.99 -1.55
N GLY A 376 -5.68 0.14 -1.29
CA GLY A 376 -6.16 1.46 -1.69
C GLY A 376 -6.98 2.21 -0.62
N VAL A 377 -7.26 1.60 0.53
CA VAL A 377 -7.84 2.25 1.70
C VAL A 377 -6.73 2.60 2.69
N SER A 378 -6.61 3.87 3.05
CA SER A 378 -5.66 4.31 4.09
C SER A 378 -6.34 4.43 5.44
N LYS A 379 -7.53 5.04 5.48
CA LYS A 379 -8.28 5.26 6.72
C LYS A 379 -9.72 4.84 6.55
N ALA A 380 -10.29 4.34 7.63
CA ALA A 380 -11.69 3.96 7.68
C ALA A 380 -12.28 4.27 9.05
N ARG A 381 -13.57 4.61 9.08
CA ARG A 381 -14.38 4.77 10.28
C ARG A 381 -15.72 4.11 10.04
N ALA A 382 -16.17 3.28 10.97
CA ALA A 382 -17.48 2.64 10.91
C ALA A 382 -18.41 3.19 11.97
N GLU A 383 -19.66 3.44 11.58
CA GLU A 383 -20.73 3.89 12.46
C GLU A 383 -21.95 2.98 12.28
N ALA A 384 -22.47 2.44 13.37
CA ALA A 384 -23.71 1.69 13.35
C ALA A 384 -24.89 2.67 13.52
N THR A 385 -25.59 2.95 12.42
CA THR A 385 -26.76 3.85 12.43
C THR A 385 -27.97 3.15 13.05
N ASN A 386 -28.11 1.83 12.82
CA ASN A 386 -29.15 0.97 13.34
C ASN A 386 -28.57 -0.42 13.64
N TRP A 387 -29.38 -1.31 14.22
CA TRP A 387 -28.94 -2.68 14.57
C TRP A 387 -28.50 -3.52 13.37
N ASN A 388 -28.89 -3.16 12.16
CA ASN A 388 -28.56 -3.90 10.93
C ASN A 388 -27.97 -3.01 9.80
N PHE A 389 -27.63 -1.76 10.09
CA PHE A 389 -27.11 -0.83 9.10
C PHE A 389 -25.81 -0.18 9.57
N VAL A 390 -24.77 -0.40 8.82
CA VAL A 390 -23.42 0.14 9.08
C VAL A 390 -23.05 1.11 7.97
N LYS A 391 -22.65 2.31 8.35
CA LYS A 391 -21.99 3.29 7.49
C LYS A 391 -20.49 3.17 7.67
N LEU A 392 -19.78 3.01 6.56
CA LEU A 392 -18.33 2.94 6.53
C LEU A 392 -17.78 4.14 5.78
N PHE A 393 -17.19 5.08 6.50
CA PHE A 393 -16.48 6.21 5.93
C PHE A 393 -15.08 5.75 5.52
N VAL A 394 -14.70 5.99 4.27
CA VAL A 394 -13.44 5.48 3.71
C VAL A 394 -12.65 6.62 3.09
N ALA A 395 -11.43 6.80 3.56
CA ALA A 395 -10.45 7.68 2.94
C ALA A 395 -9.43 6.84 2.16
N PRO A 396 -9.30 7.04 0.84
CA PRO A 396 -8.37 6.29 0.02
C PRO A 396 -6.92 6.70 0.29
N SER A 397 -5.98 5.89 -0.13
CA SER A 397 -4.57 6.24 -0.13
C SER A 397 -4.33 7.41 -1.10
N GLY A 398 -3.65 8.46 -0.61
CA GLY A 398 -3.42 9.71 -1.33
C GLY A 398 -3.45 10.92 -0.40
N ALA A 399 -3.55 12.11 -0.94
CA ALA A 399 -3.45 13.36 -0.21
C ALA A 399 -4.82 13.97 0.20
N GLY A 400 -5.74 13.17 0.72
CA GLY A 400 -7.07 13.64 1.12
C GLY A 400 -8.07 13.68 -0.04
N ASP A 401 -7.98 12.75 -0.96
CA ASP A 401 -8.92 12.59 -2.07
C ASP A 401 -10.16 11.80 -1.65
N LEU A 402 -11.24 11.91 -2.44
CA LEU A 402 -12.45 11.12 -2.22
C LEU A 402 -12.32 9.72 -2.85
N PRO A 403 -12.93 8.68 -2.22
CA PRO A 403 -12.93 7.34 -2.79
C PRO A 403 -13.69 7.32 -4.13
N THR A 404 -13.10 6.68 -5.13
CA THR A 404 -13.76 6.50 -6.42
C THR A 404 -14.91 5.50 -6.31
N ASP A 405 -15.93 5.62 -7.18
CA ASP A 405 -17.03 4.64 -7.21
C ASP A 405 -16.53 3.21 -7.49
N LEU A 406 -15.40 3.08 -8.19
CA LEU A 406 -14.77 1.79 -8.43
C LEU A 406 -14.24 1.18 -7.13
N LEU A 407 -13.51 1.98 -6.32
CA LEU A 407 -13.01 1.55 -5.01
C LEU A 407 -14.17 1.16 -4.07
N LYS A 408 -15.24 1.98 -4.03
CA LYS A 408 -16.43 1.68 -3.21
C LYS A 408 -17.09 0.36 -3.61
N ARG A 409 -17.27 0.12 -4.90
CA ARG A 409 -17.86 -1.12 -5.41
C ARG A 409 -17.01 -2.34 -5.09
N ASP A 410 -15.69 -2.24 -5.29
CA ASP A 410 -14.77 -3.33 -5.03
C ASP A 410 -14.67 -3.64 -3.52
N LEU A 411 -14.74 -2.61 -2.69
CA LEU A 411 -14.77 -2.75 -1.23
C LEU A 411 -16.11 -3.36 -0.75
N LEU A 412 -17.24 -2.99 -1.34
CA LEU A 412 -18.53 -3.65 -1.05
C LEU A 412 -18.46 -5.15 -1.38
N ALA A 413 -17.91 -5.51 -2.56
CA ALA A 413 -17.73 -6.91 -2.94
C ALA A 413 -16.79 -7.65 -1.97
N TYR A 414 -15.76 -6.99 -1.46
CA TYR A 414 -14.85 -7.55 -0.46
C TYR A 414 -15.53 -7.88 0.87
N PHE A 415 -16.54 -7.08 1.27
CA PHE A 415 -17.29 -7.31 2.51
C PHE A 415 -18.41 -8.34 2.39
N GLU A 416 -18.81 -8.77 1.19
CA GLU A 416 -19.94 -9.69 1.01
C GLU A 416 -19.78 -11.02 1.72
N ASP A 417 -18.57 -11.55 1.80
CA ASP A 417 -18.24 -12.81 2.50
C ASP A 417 -17.80 -12.61 3.97
N LYS A 418 -17.68 -11.36 4.43
CA LYS A 418 -17.18 -11.02 5.77
C LYS A 418 -18.26 -10.45 6.70
N ARG A 419 -19.20 -9.70 6.15
CA ARG A 419 -20.30 -9.10 6.92
C ARG A 419 -21.34 -10.14 7.35
N MET A 420 -22.08 -9.85 8.37
CA MET A 420 -23.25 -10.67 8.73
C MET A 420 -24.33 -10.58 7.64
N LEU A 421 -25.01 -11.67 7.34
CA LEU A 421 -26.03 -11.75 6.29
C LEU A 421 -27.14 -10.70 6.41
N THR A 422 -27.48 -10.32 7.65
CA THR A 422 -28.54 -9.37 7.94
C THR A 422 -28.07 -7.91 7.98
N THR A 423 -26.78 -7.65 7.84
CA THR A 423 -26.23 -6.30 7.95
C THR A 423 -26.11 -5.66 6.57
N PHE A 424 -26.68 -4.47 6.43
CA PHE A 424 -26.50 -3.61 5.27
C PHE A 424 -25.29 -2.71 5.48
N LEU A 425 -24.44 -2.64 4.49
CA LEU A 425 -23.23 -1.82 4.49
C LEU A 425 -23.34 -0.75 3.41
N ASP A 426 -23.12 0.50 3.80
CA ASP A 426 -22.99 1.63 2.89
C ASP A 426 -21.63 2.29 3.02
N ILE A 427 -20.99 2.62 1.90
CA ILE A 427 -19.65 3.23 1.88
C ILE A 427 -19.78 4.70 1.52
N GLU A 428 -19.50 5.52 2.52
CA GLU A 428 -19.63 6.97 2.47
C GLU A 428 -18.27 7.66 2.25
N ASN A 429 -18.35 8.92 1.79
CA ASN A 429 -17.16 9.75 1.68
C ASN A 429 -16.79 10.32 3.05
N PRO A 430 -15.48 10.52 3.33
CA PRO A 430 -15.05 11.31 4.47
C PRO A 430 -15.39 12.79 4.25
N ASP A 431 -15.54 13.53 5.31
CA ASP A 431 -15.70 14.99 5.30
C ASP A 431 -14.34 15.63 5.64
N TYR A 432 -13.70 16.24 4.64
CA TYR A 432 -12.41 16.91 4.82
C TYR A 432 -12.60 18.34 5.30
N ILE A 433 -12.12 18.61 6.52
CA ILE A 433 -12.22 19.92 7.15
C ILE A 433 -10.93 20.70 6.94
N GLU A 434 -11.00 21.78 6.17
CA GLU A 434 -9.88 22.68 5.94
C GLU A 434 -9.56 23.47 7.23
N ILE A 435 -8.28 23.49 7.60
CA ILE A 435 -7.78 24.19 8.80
C ILE A 435 -6.95 25.38 8.35
N GLU A 436 -7.33 26.58 8.74
CA GLU A 436 -6.60 27.81 8.50
C GLU A 436 -5.64 28.10 9.63
N ILE A 437 -4.36 28.29 9.29
CA ILE A 437 -3.28 28.64 10.24
C ILE A 437 -2.55 29.88 9.76
N ARG A 438 -2.48 30.91 10.63
CA ARG A 438 -1.62 32.07 10.42
C ARG A 438 -0.72 32.25 11.62
N ALA A 439 0.57 32.47 11.38
CA ALA A 439 1.49 32.74 12.45
C ALA A 439 2.60 33.71 12.04
N GLU A 440 3.06 34.45 13.02
CA GLU A 440 4.25 35.29 12.96
C GLU A 440 5.40 34.55 13.66
N ILE A 441 6.56 34.53 13.03
CA ILE A 441 7.75 33.80 13.48
C ILE A 441 8.89 34.79 13.63
N GLY A 442 9.47 34.86 14.80
CA GLY A 442 10.73 35.59 15.02
C GLY A 442 11.91 34.69 14.67
N ALA A 443 12.72 35.08 13.70
CA ALA A 443 13.96 34.39 13.36
C ALA A 443 15.12 34.88 14.18
N LYS A 444 15.99 33.97 14.63
CA LYS A 444 17.24 34.34 15.35
C LYS A 444 18.20 35.11 14.44
N PRO A 445 19.03 36.03 14.97
CA PRO A 445 19.82 36.98 14.18
C PRO A 445 20.78 36.41 13.14
N PHE A 446 21.17 35.15 13.27
CA PHE A 446 22.16 34.51 12.38
C PHE A 446 21.55 33.54 11.34
N PHE A 447 20.22 33.45 11.30
CA PHE A 447 19.51 32.56 10.36
C PHE A 447 18.87 33.37 9.24
N ARG A 448 18.83 32.79 8.03
CA ARG A 448 18.14 33.41 6.88
C ARG A 448 16.63 33.25 7.01
N ASN A 449 15.90 34.33 6.75
CA ASN A 449 14.43 34.32 6.85
C ASN A 449 13.79 33.26 5.96
N SER A 450 14.30 33.05 4.74
CA SER A 450 13.78 32.03 3.82
C SER A 450 13.96 30.62 4.36
N GLU A 451 15.11 30.30 4.94
CA GLU A 451 15.39 28.98 5.51
C GLU A 451 14.49 28.70 6.74
N VAL A 452 14.32 29.71 7.60
CA VAL A 452 13.41 29.62 8.76
C VAL A 452 11.96 29.46 8.32
N GLN A 453 11.54 30.17 7.25
CA GLN A 453 10.19 30.07 6.72
C GLN A 453 9.93 28.68 6.13
N GLU A 454 10.86 28.15 5.33
CA GLU A 454 10.75 26.81 4.73
C GLU A 454 10.72 25.72 5.81
N ALA A 455 11.60 25.80 6.80
CA ALA A 455 11.62 24.84 7.91
C ALA A 455 10.32 24.88 8.72
N ALA A 456 9.82 26.07 9.06
CA ALA A 456 8.57 26.22 9.77
C ALA A 456 7.34 25.77 8.96
N ASP A 457 7.31 26.02 7.63
CA ASP A 457 6.25 25.53 6.74
C ASP A 457 6.27 24.01 6.71
N ALA A 458 7.44 23.40 6.52
CA ALA A 458 7.59 21.95 6.50
C ALA A 458 7.19 21.30 7.84
N ALA A 459 7.59 21.88 8.98
CA ALA A 459 7.24 21.37 10.30
C ALA A 459 5.72 21.37 10.56
N VAL A 460 5.01 22.44 10.17
CA VAL A 460 3.55 22.49 10.32
C VAL A 460 2.85 21.55 9.34
N ARG A 461 3.27 21.51 8.08
CA ARG A 461 2.69 20.57 7.10
C ARG A 461 2.89 19.13 7.53
N ALA A 462 4.03 18.81 8.14
CA ALA A 462 4.30 17.49 8.68
C ALA A 462 3.30 17.04 9.76
N LEU A 463 2.67 17.96 10.51
CA LEU A 463 1.60 17.61 11.46
C LEU A 463 0.30 17.19 10.76
N PHE A 464 0.05 17.74 9.56
CA PHE A 464 -1.16 17.49 8.77
C PHE A 464 -0.92 16.54 7.60
N GLU A 465 0.24 15.86 7.57
CA GLU A 465 0.45 14.76 6.64
C GLU A 465 -0.68 13.73 6.80
N PHE A 466 -1.22 13.30 5.66
CA PHE A 466 -2.38 12.42 5.66
C PHE A 466 -2.20 11.17 6.53
N ASP A 467 -1.00 10.64 6.64
CA ASP A 467 -0.71 9.45 7.46
C ASP A 467 -0.69 9.73 8.98
N LYS A 468 -0.57 11.00 9.40
CA LYS A 468 -0.49 11.40 10.81
C LYS A 468 -1.82 11.85 11.41
N VAL A 469 -2.78 12.22 10.57
CA VAL A 469 -4.14 12.63 10.99
C VAL A 469 -5.12 11.47 10.85
N ASP A 470 -6.20 11.43 11.61
CA ASP A 470 -7.23 10.39 11.50
C ASP A 470 -8.64 11.00 11.64
N PHE A 471 -9.66 10.16 11.50
CA PHE A 471 -11.05 10.53 11.78
C PHE A 471 -11.22 10.95 13.24
N ALA A 472 -12.07 11.95 13.47
CA ALA A 472 -12.42 12.47 14.79
C ALA A 472 -11.23 13.00 15.62
N ASP A 473 -10.13 13.38 14.97
CA ASP A 473 -8.95 13.93 15.64
C ASP A 473 -9.26 15.22 16.39
N ILE A 474 -8.55 15.41 17.50
CA ILE A 474 -8.54 16.66 18.23
C ILE A 474 -7.23 17.39 17.94
N LEU A 475 -7.34 18.52 17.25
CA LEU A 475 -6.18 19.34 16.94
C LEU A 475 -5.89 20.30 18.08
N TYR A 476 -4.65 20.30 18.56
CA TYR A 476 -4.20 21.16 19.64
C TYR A 476 -3.27 22.26 19.12
N LEU A 477 -3.55 23.49 19.51
CA LEU A 477 -2.70 24.66 19.21
C LEU A 477 -1.26 24.45 19.77
N SER A 478 -1.14 23.80 20.92
CA SER A 478 0.15 23.48 21.53
C SER A 478 1.07 22.64 20.65
N LYS A 479 0.50 21.76 19.82
CA LYS A 479 1.28 20.94 18.86
C LYS A 479 1.90 21.77 17.74
N ILE A 480 1.23 22.87 17.35
CA ILE A 480 1.77 23.81 16.37
C ILE A 480 2.94 24.59 16.97
N TYR A 481 2.82 25.00 18.23
CA TYR A 481 3.94 25.63 18.94
C TYR A 481 5.12 24.66 19.11
N GLU A 482 4.86 23.44 19.59
CA GLU A 482 5.89 22.40 19.78
C GLU A 482 6.66 22.10 18.48
N ALA A 483 5.96 21.92 17.36
CA ALA A 483 6.57 21.62 16.07
C ALA A 483 7.49 22.74 15.56
N ARG A 484 7.23 23.99 15.94
CA ARG A 484 8.01 25.15 15.52
C ARG A 484 9.13 25.51 16.45
N GLU A 485 8.90 25.43 17.77
CA GLU A 485 9.92 25.70 18.78
C GLU A 485 11.08 24.69 18.73
N SER A 486 10.84 23.51 18.17
CA SER A 486 11.89 22.51 17.93
C SER A 486 12.89 22.89 16.83
N GLU A 487 12.56 23.88 15.97
CA GLU A 487 13.43 24.30 14.87
C GLU A 487 14.54 25.27 15.35
N PRO A 488 15.82 25.00 15.05
CA PRO A 488 16.96 25.73 15.64
C PRO A 488 17.01 27.24 15.35
N GLY A 489 16.42 27.65 14.21
CA GLY A 489 16.45 29.04 13.74
C GLY A 489 15.34 29.93 14.29
N ILE A 490 14.37 29.35 15.01
CA ILE A 490 13.21 30.08 15.52
C ILE A 490 13.48 30.60 16.93
N ASP A 491 13.17 31.88 17.17
CA ASP A 491 13.28 32.55 18.47
C ASP A 491 11.93 32.52 19.21
N HIS A 492 10.87 32.92 18.55
CA HIS A 492 9.52 32.88 19.09
C HIS A 492 8.47 32.70 18.00
N VAL A 493 7.28 32.26 18.39
CA VAL A 493 6.14 32.04 17.48
C VAL A 493 4.89 32.64 18.09
N PHE A 494 4.11 33.36 17.29
CA PHE A 494 2.80 33.85 17.64
C PHE A 494 1.77 33.39 16.63
N VAL A 495 0.82 32.55 17.04
CA VAL A 495 -0.25 32.04 16.17
C VAL A 495 -1.46 32.98 16.30
N SER A 496 -1.71 33.76 15.26
CA SER A 496 -2.83 34.69 15.17
C SER A 496 -4.13 34.04 14.67
N ARG A 497 -4.02 32.91 13.96
CA ARG A 497 -5.18 32.14 13.49
C ARG A 497 -4.93 30.65 13.58
N PHE A 498 -5.90 29.95 14.16
CA PHE A 498 -5.97 28.50 14.23
C PHE A 498 -7.45 28.12 14.31
N ARG A 499 -8.07 27.82 13.14
CA ARG A 499 -9.51 27.60 13.07
C ARG A 499 -9.89 26.67 11.91
N ARG A 500 -11.14 26.21 11.90
CA ARG A 500 -11.77 25.63 10.71
C ARG A 500 -12.02 26.72 9.68
N ALA A 501 -11.86 26.44 8.40
CA ALA A 501 -12.23 27.35 7.34
C ALA A 501 -13.70 27.83 7.50
N GLY A 502 -13.91 29.14 7.35
CA GLY A 502 -15.23 29.74 7.52
C GLY A 502 -15.68 29.99 8.96
N SER A 503 -14.91 29.62 9.98
CA SER A 503 -15.22 29.98 11.37
C SER A 503 -15.00 31.48 11.62
N MET A 504 -15.85 32.09 12.45
CA MET A 504 -15.69 33.50 12.83
C MET A 504 -14.65 33.72 13.92
N GLN A 505 -14.36 32.72 14.74
CA GLN A 505 -13.39 32.80 15.82
C GLN A 505 -12.00 32.41 15.30
N ASP A 506 -11.02 33.30 15.40
CA ASP A 506 -9.68 33.08 14.87
C ASP A 506 -8.88 32.04 15.64
N VAL A 507 -9.03 31.98 16.96
CA VAL A 507 -8.40 30.95 17.81
C VAL A 507 -9.44 30.47 18.82
N PRO A 508 -9.67 29.14 18.96
CA PRO A 508 -10.56 28.60 19.99
C PRO A 508 -10.09 28.96 21.40
N ALA A 509 -11.02 29.30 22.30
CA ALA A 509 -10.70 29.74 23.65
C ALA A 509 -9.94 28.69 24.47
N ASP A 510 -10.17 27.40 24.19
CA ASP A 510 -9.52 26.26 24.81
C ASP A 510 -8.30 25.73 24.01
N GLY A 511 -7.92 26.42 22.92
CA GLY A 511 -6.77 26.07 22.08
C GLY A 511 -6.91 24.74 21.35
N ARG A 512 -8.16 24.24 21.16
CA ARG A 512 -8.38 22.97 20.48
C ARG A 512 -9.51 23.04 19.45
N ILE A 513 -9.38 22.27 18.38
CA ILE A 513 -10.42 22.04 17.37
C ILE A 513 -10.83 20.57 17.46
N VAL A 514 -12.06 20.30 17.87
CA VAL A 514 -12.62 18.94 17.96
C VAL A 514 -13.34 18.63 16.66
N LEU A 515 -12.94 17.59 15.95
CA LEU A 515 -13.58 17.14 14.70
C LEU A 515 -14.73 16.15 14.97
N GLY A 516 -15.67 16.07 14.03
CA GLY A 516 -16.75 15.09 14.07
C GLY A 516 -16.26 13.68 13.68
N GLU A 517 -17.10 12.68 13.95
CA GLU A 517 -16.78 11.26 13.77
C GLU A 517 -16.37 10.89 12.33
N ASN A 518 -16.93 11.56 11.31
CA ASN A 518 -16.65 11.34 9.89
C ASN A 518 -15.69 12.39 9.30
N GLN A 519 -15.08 13.24 10.13
CA GLN A 519 -14.26 14.37 9.72
C GLN A 519 -12.77 14.06 9.84
N ILE A 520 -12.00 14.46 8.82
CA ILE A 520 -10.54 14.40 8.78
C ILE A 520 -9.99 15.80 8.53
N PRO A 521 -9.00 16.29 9.29
CA PRO A 521 -8.42 17.61 9.07
C PRO A 521 -7.50 17.61 7.85
N VAL A 522 -7.52 18.68 7.07
CA VAL A 522 -6.62 18.90 5.95
C VAL A 522 -6.06 20.31 5.97
N LEU A 523 -4.80 20.46 5.60
CA LEU A 523 -4.13 21.76 5.47
C LEU A 523 -3.74 21.95 4.00
N ARG A 524 -4.46 22.79 3.28
CA ARG A 524 -4.16 23.10 1.88
C ARG A 524 -3.10 24.20 1.75
N GLY A 525 -2.49 24.32 0.57
CA GLY A 525 -1.39 25.25 0.36
C GLY A 525 -1.69 26.71 0.73
N ALA A 526 -2.91 27.19 0.47
CA ALA A 526 -3.33 28.55 0.76
C ALA A 526 -3.72 28.80 2.22
N ASP A 527 -3.96 27.75 3.00
CA ASP A 527 -4.48 27.83 4.37
C ASP A 527 -3.39 28.03 5.42
N LEU A 528 -2.13 27.88 5.02
CA LEU A 528 -0.96 28.14 5.85
C LEU A 528 -0.28 29.44 5.42
N VAL A 529 -0.31 30.44 6.28
CA VAL A 529 0.32 31.74 6.05
C VAL A 529 1.31 32.02 7.17
N LEU A 530 2.60 32.09 6.83
CA LEU A 530 3.69 32.36 7.76
C LEU A 530 4.37 33.68 7.42
N ALA A 531 4.45 34.57 8.38
CA ALA A 531 5.22 35.81 8.29
C ALA A 531 6.47 35.69 9.16
N VAL A 532 7.66 35.82 8.56
CA VAL A 532 8.94 35.77 9.29
C VAL A 532 9.48 37.17 9.50
N THR A 533 9.83 37.48 10.73
CA THR A 533 10.44 38.76 11.15
C THR A 533 11.80 38.52 11.81
N GLY A 534 12.69 39.51 11.82
CA GLY A 534 14.05 39.31 12.33
C GLY A 534 14.97 38.59 11.33
N GLY A 535 16.03 37.96 11.81
CA GLY A 535 16.95 37.19 10.99
C GLY A 535 17.75 38.00 9.96
N VAL A 536 18.35 37.32 8.98
CA VAL A 536 19.11 37.93 7.89
C VAL A 536 18.25 37.88 6.61
N VAL A 537 17.97 39.06 6.06
CA VAL A 537 17.30 39.15 4.73
C VAL A 537 18.37 38.98 3.66
N ALA A 538 18.15 38.04 2.72
CA ALA A 538 19.03 37.93 1.56
C ALA A 538 18.89 39.22 0.72
N THR A 539 19.95 40.00 0.64
CA THR A 539 20.06 41.07 -0.36
C THR A 539 20.23 40.42 -1.72
N SER A 540 19.24 40.62 -2.60
CA SER A 540 19.22 40.21 -4.00
C SER A 540 20.41 40.75 -4.78
#